data_fe21f00cf203b0b877b3425d43ff72fb
#
_entry.id   fe21f00cf203b0b877b3425d43ff72fb
#
_cell.length_a   1.000
_cell.length_b   1.000
_cell.length_c   1.000
_cell.angle_alpha   90.00
_cell.angle_beta   90.00
_cell.angle_gamma   90.00
#
_symmetry.space_group_name_H-M   'P 1'
#
loop_
_entity.id
_entity.type
_entity.pdbx_description
1 polymer ?
#
loop_
_entity_poly.entity_id
_entity_poly.type
_entity_poly.pdbx_seq_one_letter_code
_entity_poly.pdbx_strand_id
1 'polypeptide(L)'
;MENKPKKQRSYLNLFIRRLLSMKEDKAPEEETIASIKAGIDFRGANLWILIFAIFVASLGLNTNSAAVIIGAMLISPLMGPIVGMGLGVGIYDFELLKRAFRSFATATIFSVLTATFYFAITPIDEAQSELLARTSPTIYDVLIALFGGLAGIVALCSTGQRGGNVIPGVAIATAIMPPLCTTGFGLATGNWLYAAGAFYLYLINSIFIALATFVGVNILDFKKKVFVDKQREKRVKHIIITIAVLTMLPSALLTYTLVREDIFMSKVNNFVTQVVTSDQTQVITKKADYRTKEIRLVTIGEEIAEKELERMRSQMERFGLKDVKLSIVQGTKNLSTNELKSMLNDPAVKQADKSAQLLANEQERGDRLQKELDFYKATEQQAQSVSAEMATLFPEAARVSISRTISYTVGDSTKKDSLTLVSLTLKEKLSAQNRAVSYTHLTLPTN
;
A
#
# COMPACT_ATOMS: atom_id res chain seq x y z
N MET A 1 -9.47 -22.44 53.05
CA MET A 1 -8.19 -21.74 53.12
C MET A 1 -7.49 -21.91 51.76
N GLU A 2 -7.67 -20.95 50.91
CA GLU A 2 -7.02 -20.99 49.60
C GLU A 2 -6.56 -19.55 49.27
N ASN A 3 -5.30 -19.32 49.53
CA ASN A 3 -4.69 -18.02 49.36
C ASN A 3 -3.47 -18.14 48.46
N LYS A 4 -3.69 -18.14 47.12
CA LYS A 4 -2.64 -17.87 46.15
C LYS A 4 -3.27 -17.57 44.77
N PRO A 5 -3.40 -16.29 44.39
CA PRO A 5 -2.71 -15.84 43.18
C PRO A 5 -2.35 -14.35 43.15
N LYS A 6 -2.44 -13.61 44.24
CA LYS A 6 -2.14 -12.17 44.22
C LYS A 6 -0.68 -11.81 43.94
N LYS A 7 0.29 -12.63 44.37
CA LYS A 7 1.73 -12.35 44.18
C LYS A 7 2.20 -12.50 42.72
N GLN A 8 1.68 -13.47 41.98
CA GLN A 8 2.12 -13.71 40.61
C GLN A 8 1.63 -12.65 39.62
N ARG A 9 0.42 -12.10 39.82
CA ARG A 9 -0.09 -10.96 39.05
C ARG A 9 0.71 -9.66 39.30
N SER A 10 1.27 -9.50 40.50
CA SER A 10 2.10 -8.32 40.84
C SER A 10 3.45 -8.34 40.11
N TYR A 11 4.13 -9.49 40.00
CA TYR A 11 5.41 -9.61 39.29
C TYR A 11 5.25 -9.44 37.77
N LEU A 12 4.21 -10.00 37.15
CA LEU A 12 3.91 -9.82 35.75
C LEU A 12 3.60 -8.34 35.44
N ASN A 13 2.81 -7.68 36.29
CA ASN A 13 2.51 -6.26 36.10
C ASN A 13 3.73 -5.36 36.27
N LEU A 14 4.64 -5.70 37.20
CA LEU A 14 5.91 -5.00 37.37
C LEU A 14 6.85 -5.22 36.16
N PHE A 15 6.93 -6.44 35.69
CA PHE A 15 7.71 -6.80 34.48
C PHE A 15 7.18 -6.07 33.25
N ILE A 16 5.87 -6.13 32.97
CA ILE A 16 5.23 -5.42 31.87
C ILE A 16 5.43 -3.90 31.97
N ARG A 17 5.27 -3.33 33.17
CA ARG A 17 5.53 -1.92 33.42
C ARG A 17 6.97 -1.53 33.14
N ARG A 18 7.94 -2.38 33.51
CA ARG A 18 9.36 -2.14 33.23
C ARG A 18 9.68 -2.27 31.76
N LEU A 19 9.11 -3.28 31.10
CA LEU A 19 9.28 -3.53 29.66
C LEU A 19 8.70 -2.39 28.78
N LEU A 20 7.56 -1.84 29.18
CA LEU A 20 6.88 -0.76 28.46
C LEU A 20 7.26 0.65 28.94
N SER A 21 8.14 0.74 29.95
CA SER A 21 8.56 2.04 30.50
C SER A 21 9.59 2.70 29.59
N MET A 22 9.23 3.82 29.01
CA MET A 22 10.16 4.68 28.25
C MET A 22 11.04 5.58 29.12
N LYS A 23 10.98 5.45 30.47
CA LYS A 23 11.68 6.39 31.36
C LYS A 23 13.20 6.35 31.20
N GLU A 24 13.78 5.18 30.92
CA GLU A 24 15.23 5.00 30.74
C GLU A 24 15.70 5.40 29.33
N ASP A 25 14.80 5.34 28.34
CA ASP A 25 15.09 5.64 26.94
C ASP A 25 14.64 7.06 26.52
N LYS A 26 14.02 7.83 27.41
CA LYS A 26 13.50 9.16 27.10
C LYS A 26 14.64 10.18 26.95
N ALA A 27 14.77 10.79 25.78
CA ALA A 27 15.66 11.91 25.54
C ALA A 27 15.27 13.15 26.40
N PRO A 28 16.21 14.04 26.69
CA PRO A 28 15.91 15.31 27.33
C PRO A 28 14.83 16.07 26.55
N GLU A 29 13.83 16.61 27.25
CA GLU A 29 12.71 17.30 26.61
C GLU A 29 13.16 18.48 25.74
N GLU A 30 14.16 19.22 26.19
CA GLU A 30 14.71 20.37 25.48
C GLU A 30 15.35 19.96 24.15
N GLU A 31 16.05 18.83 24.13
CA GLU A 31 16.67 18.27 22.94
C GLU A 31 15.60 17.80 21.95
N THR A 32 14.58 17.07 22.41
CA THR A 32 13.46 16.65 21.59
C THR A 32 12.71 17.85 20.99
N ILE A 33 12.40 18.86 21.79
CA ILE A 33 11.73 20.08 21.33
C ILE A 33 12.61 20.83 20.32
N ALA A 34 13.92 20.92 20.56
CA ALA A 34 14.85 21.56 19.64
C ALA A 34 14.94 20.83 18.30
N SER A 35 15.00 19.49 18.31
CA SER A 35 15.00 18.65 17.12
C SER A 35 13.71 18.85 16.30
N ILE A 36 12.55 18.80 16.94
CA ILE A 36 11.26 19.04 16.26
C ILE A 36 11.21 20.46 15.68
N LYS A 37 11.66 21.47 16.45
CA LYS A 37 11.69 22.87 15.97
C LYS A 37 12.58 23.05 14.75
N ALA A 38 13.74 22.38 14.73
CA ALA A 38 14.65 22.42 13.59
C ALA A 38 14.02 21.81 12.32
N GLY A 39 13.18 20.76 12.48
CA GLY A 39 12.48 20.13 11.36
C GLY A 39 11.26 20.91 10.82
N ILE A 40 10.81 21.95 11.52
CA ILE A 40 9.62 22.72 11.10
C ILE A 40 9.95 23.68 9.94
N ASP A 41 11.17 24.21 9.87
CA ASP A 41 11.50 25.29 8.93
C ASP A 41 11.63 24.77 7.49
N PHE A 42 10.71 25.21 6.65
CA PHE A 42 10.71 24.96 5.21
C PHE A 42 11.37 26.10 4.46
N ARG A 43 12.71 26.11 4.47
CA ARG A 43 13.52 27.12 3.76
C ARG A 43 14.76 26.45 3.13
N GLY A 44 15.22 27.03 2.02
CA GLY A 44 16.45 26.60 1.36
C GLY A 44 16.47 25.12 1.00
N ALA A 45 17.40 24.37 1.54
CA ALA A 45 17.60 22.95 1.19
C ALA A 45 16.35 22.09 1.42
N ASN A 46 15.61 22.30 2.52
CA ASN A 46 14.41 21.49 2.82
C ASN A 46 13.31 21.65 1.76
N LEU A 47 13.18 22.84 1.16
CA LEU A 47 12.22 23.06 0.08
C LEU A 47 12.65 22.35 -1.20
N TRP A 48 13.92 22.40 -1.56
CA TRP A 48 14.44 21.71 -2.73
C TRP A 48 14.35 20.17 -2.57
N ILE A 49 14.69 19.65 -1.38
CA ILE A 49 14.55 18.24 -1.07
C ILE A 49 13.08 17.81 -1.23
N LEU A 50 12.13 18.63 -0.75
CA LEU A 50 10.70 18.34 -0.92
C LEU A 50 10.31 18.27 -2.41
N ILE A 51 10.73 19.28 -3.20
CA ILE A 51 10.43 19.32 -4.64
C ILE A 51 10.95 18.05 -5.33
N PHE A 52 12.21 17.68 -5.11
CA PHE A 52 12.77 16.46 -5.69
C PHE A 52 12.08 15.19 -5.18
N ALA A 53 11.76 15.12 -3.90
CA ALA A 53 11.03 14.00 -3.33
C ALA A 53 9.63 13.84 -3.98
N ILE A 54 8.92 14.95 -4.24
CA ILE A 54 7.62 14.93 -4.93
C ILE A 54 7.79 14.49 -6.39
N PHE A 55 8.83 14.91 -7.10
CA PHE A 55 9.13 14.42 -8.45
C PHE A 55 9.34 12.91 -8.45
N VAL A 56 10.18 12.39 -7.56
CA VAL A 56 10.45 10.94 -7.45
C VAL A 56 9.19 10.17 -7.07
N ALA A 57 8.38 10.69 -6.13
CA ALA A 57 7.12 10.06 -5.76
C ALA A 57 6.11 10.05 -6.91
N SER A 58 6.01 11.14 -7.67
CA SER A 58 5.14 11.24 -8.83
C SER A 58 5.57 10.28 -9.94
N LEU A 59 6.88 10.13 -10.18
CA LEU A 59 7.45 9.11 -11.04
C LEU A 59 7.07 7.71 -10.57
N GLY A 60 7.23 7.42 -9.26
CA GLY A 60 6.87 6.13 -8.67
C GLY A 60 5.38 5.80 -8.81
N LEU A 61 4.50 6.78 -8.62
CA LEU A 61 3.06 6.64 -8.81
C LEU A 61 2.70 6.38 -10.29
N ASN A 62 3.37 7.07 -11.20
CA ASN A 62 3.16 6.94 -12.63
C ASN A 62 3.63 5.58 -13.18
N THR A 63 4.76 5.08 -12.66
CA THR A 63 5.30 3.76 -13.01
C THR A 63 4.71 2.61 -12.19
N ASN A 64 3.75 2.89 -11.29
CA ASN A 64 3.14 1.94 -10.37
C ASN A 64 4.16 1.18 -9.51
N SER A 65 5.24 1.86 -9.10
CA SER A 65 6.34 1.28 -8.34
C SER A 65 6.29 1.69 -6.88
N ALA A 66 5.75 0.82 -6.03
CA ALA A 66 5.70 1.04 -4.57
C ALA A 66 7.10 1.28 -3.97
N ALA A 67 8.14 0.61 -4.49
CA ALA A 67 9.51 0.76 -4.01
C ALA A 67 10.06 2.18 -4.23
N VAL A 68 9.81 2.77 -5.41
CA VAL A 68 10.23 4.15 -5.73
C VAL A 68 9.46 5.15 -4.87
N ILE A 69 8.16 4.93 -4.67
CA ILE A 69 7.31 5.76 -3.80
C ILE A 69 7.85 5.76 -2.37
N ILE A 70 8.16 4.58 -1.81
CA ILE A 70 8.75 4.45 -0.46
C ILE A 70 10.10 5.16 -0.39
N GLY A 71 10.97 5.02 -1.39
CA GLY A 71 12.25 5.72 -1.46
C GLY A 71 12.09 7.25 -1.41
N ALA A 72 11.12 7.79 -2.14
CA ALA A 72 10.79 9.22 -2.12
C ALA A 72 10.30 9.69 -0.74
N MET A 73 9.49 8.88 -0.06
CA MET A 73 8.97 9.18 1.28
C MET A 73 10.09 9.29 2.32
N LEU A 74 11.16 8.49 2.19
CA LEU A 74 12.30 8.50 3.10
C LEU A 74 13.06 9.83 3.11
N ILE A 75 13.10 10.51 1.99
CA ILE A 75 13.83 11.78 1.84
C ILE A 75 12.94 13.02 2.09
N SER A 76 11.62 12.81 2.21
CA SER A 76 10.66 13.91 2.32
C SER A 76 10.67 14.58 3.71
N PRO A 77 10.82 15.91 3.80
CA PRO A 77 10.82 16.63 5.07
C PRO A 77 9.42 17.01 5.58
N LEU A 78 8.34 16.39 5.09
CA LEU A 78 6.94 16.75 5.44
C LEU A 78 6.57 16.48 6.91
N MET A 79 7.30 15.62 7.60
CA MET A 79 7.00 15.23 8.97
C MET A 79 7.09 16.40 9.96
N GLY A 80 8.12 17.23 9.84
CA GLY A 80 8.45 18.27 10.83
C GLY A 80 7.29 19.22 11.15
N PRO A 81 6.66 19.85 10.15
CA PRO A 81 5.52 20.74 10.38
C PRO A 81 4.34 20.09 11.09
N ILE A 82 4.01 18.84 10.76
CA ILE A 82 2.83 18.16 11.31
C ILE A 82 3.07 17.75 12.77
N VAL A 83 4.22 17.17 13.05
CA VAL A 83 4.65 16.87 14.44
C VAL A 83 4.77 18.16 15.24
N GLY A 84 5.29 19.23 14.63
CA GLY A 84 5.37 20.56 15.23
C GLY A 84 4.02 21.14 15.62
N MET A 85 2.96 20.91 14.82
CA MET A 85 1.59 21.31 15.18
C MET A 85 1.11 20.54 16.41
N GLY A 86 1.26 19.21 16.43
CA GLY A 86 0.87 18.37 17.56
C GLY A 86 1.62 18.73 18.85
N LEU A 87 2.93 18.98 18.76
CA LEU A 87 3.74 19.45 19.88
C LEU A 87 3.27 20.83 20.38
N GLY A 88 3.07 21.80 19.46
CA GLY A 88 2.61 23.14 19.80
C GLY A 88 1.29 23.16 20.59
N VAL A 89 0.36 22.28 20.21
CA VAL A 89 -0.89 22.05 20.95
C VAL A 89 -0.59 21.42 22.32
N GLY A 90 0.26 20.39 22.39
CA GLY A 90 0.56 19.63 23.59
C GLY A 90 1.23 20.45 24.71
N ILE A 91 2.17 21.31 24.33
CA ILE A 91 2.90 22.18 25.29
C ILE A 91 2.32 23.60 25.43
N TYR A 92 1.18 23.89 24.82
CA TYR A 92 0.54 25.22 24.78
C TYR A 92 1.42 26.34 24.18
N ASP A 93 2.25 26.01 23.18
CA ASP A 93 3.08 26.99 22.48
C ASP A 93 2.42 27.46 21.17
N PHE A 94 1.65 28.55 21.25
CA PHE A 94 0.93 29.12 20.10
C PHE A 94 1.87 29.64 19.00
N GLU A 95 3.04 30.16 19.35
CA GLU A 95 4.01 30.64 18.36
C GLU A 95 4.57 29.47 17.55
N LEU A 96 4.89 28.36 18.22
CA LEU A 96 5.30 27.13 17.58
C LEU A 96 4.19 26.58 16.66
N LEU A 97 2.94 26.52 17.16
CA LEU A 97 1.78 26.08 16.38
C LEU A 97 1.60 26.93 15.11
N LYS A 98 1.65 28.25 15.23
CA LYS A 98 1.51 29.17 14.08
C LYS A 98 2.65 29.00 13.07
N ARG A 99 3.89 28.83 13.54
CA ARG A 99 5.06 28.57 12.68
C ARG A 99 4.93 27.24 11.97
N ALA A 100 4.59 26.19 12.70
CA ALA A 100 4.38 24.85 12.14
C ALA A 100 3.26 24.84 11.10
N PHE A 101 2.12 25.48 11.37
CA PHE A 101 1.01 25.60 10.43
C PHE A 101 1.40 26.37 9.15
N ARG A 102 2.16 27.46 9.27
CA ARG A 102 2.65 28.20 8.10
C ARG A 102 3.57 27.32 7.24
N SER A 103 4.49 26.59 7.85
CA SER A 103 5.40 25.68 7.16
C SER A 103 4.64 24.52 6.52
N PHE A 104 3.62 23.97 7.20
CA PHE A 104 2.73 22.95 6.66
C PHE A 104 1.99 23.45 5.41
N ALA A 105 1.38 24.63 5.47
CA ALA A 105 0.69 25.21 4.32
C ALA A 105 1.65 25.47 3.15
N THR A 106 2.84 26.00 3.42
CA THR A 106 3.88 26.21 2.40
C THR A 106 4.28 24.89 1.76
N ALA A 107 4.59 23.87 2.55
CA ALA A 107 4.96 22.54 2.04
C ALA A 107 3.84 21.92 1.20
N THR A 108 2.59 22.03 1.64
CA THR A 108 1.41 21.55 0.89
C THR A 108 1.31 22.22 -0.48
N ILE A 109 1.38 23.56 -0.53
CA ILE A 109 1.26 24.31 -1.77
C ILE A 109 2.37 23.92 -2.75
N PHE A 110 3.62 23.90 -2.31
CA PHE A 110 4.74 23.53 -3.17
C PHE A 110 4.66 22.07 -3.63
N SER A 111 4.23 21.15 -2.76
CA SER A 111 4.04 19.75 -3.14
C SER A 111 2.98 19.57 -4.21
N VAL A 112 1.81 20.19 -4.02
CA VAL A 112 0.70 20.11 -5.00
C VAL A 112 1.11 20.76 -6.32
N LEU A 113 1.74 21.94 -6.29
CA LEU A 113 2.22 22.63 -7.51
C LEU A 113 3.25 21.78 -8.25
N THR A 114 4.23 21.20 -7.54
CA THR A 114 5.26 20.34 -8.15
C THR A 114 4.66 19.10 -8.76
N ALA A 115 3.74 18.42 -8.07
CA ALA A 115 3.05 17.24 -8.59
C ALA A 115 2.18 17.59 -9.80
N THR A 116 1.41 18.68 -9.73
CA THR A 116 0.59 19.16 -10.86
C THR A 116 1.46 19.46 -12.08
N PHE A 117 2.59 20.15 -11.88
CA PHE A 117 3.54 20.43 -12.95
C PHE A 117 4.10 19.16 -13.58
N TYR A 118 4.51 18.18 -12.76
CA TYR A 118 5.00 16.89 -13.25
C TYR A 118 3.95 16.18 -14.12
N PHE A 119 2.73 16.02 -13.62
CA PHE A 119 1.68 15.30 -14.34
C PHE A 119 1.15 16.07 -15.56
N ALA A 120 1.22 17.40 -15.55
CA ALA A 120 0.85 18.21 -16.72
C ALA A 120 1.82 18.07 -17.91
N ILE A 121 3.10 17.75 -17.64
CA ILE A 121 4.11 17.57 -18.68
C ILE A 121 4.18 16.09 -19.14
N THR A 122 3.81 15.17 -18.26
CA THR A 122 3.92 13.75 -18.54
C THR A 122 2.79 13.29 -19.47
N PRO A 123 3.08 12.61 -20.59
CA PRO A 123 2.08 12.21 -21.58
C PRO A 123 1.20 11.02 -21.15
N ILE A 124 1.29 10.56 -19.91
CA ILE A 124 0.58 9.39 -19.38
C ILE A 124 -0.62 9.88 -18.57
N ASP A 125 -1.80 9.87 -19.19
CA ASP A 125 -3.07 10.31 -18.56
C ASP A 125 -3.78 9.17 -17.79
N GLU A 126 -3.26 7.95 -17.86
CA GLU A 126 -3.90 6.81 -17.20
C GLU A 126 -3.59 6.74 -15.72
N ALA A 127 -4.64 6.78 -14.89
CA ALA A 127 -4.52 6.62 -13.45
C ALA A 127 -4.13 5.17 -13.10
N GLN A 128 -2.92 4.97 -12.61
CA GLN A 128 -2.42 3.70 -12.13
C GLN A 128 -3.08 3.29 -10.81
N SER A 129 -2.98 1.99 -10.44
CA SER A 129 -3.63 1.46 -9.23
C SER A 129 -3.18 2.15 -7.95
N GLU A 130 -1.89 2.50 -7.83
CA GLU A 130 -1.36 3.24 -6.67
C GLU A 130 -1.93 4.65 -6.56
N LEU A 131 -2.20 5.33 -7.68
CA LEU A 131 -2.88 6.63 -7.71
C LEU A 131 -4.34 6.50 -7.27
N LEU A 132 -5.07 5.52 -7.83
CA LEU A 132 -6.48 5.30 -7.55
C LEU A 132 -6.72 4.90 -6.09
N ALA A 133 -5.83 4.11 -5.49
CA ALA A 133 -5.89 3.73 -4.09
C ALA A 133 -5.87 4.93 -3.12
N ARG A 134 -5.40 6.11 -3.57
CA ARG A 134 -5.31 7.33 -2.75
C ARG A 134 -6.42 8.35 -3.02
N THR A 135 -7.38 8.03 -3.88
CA THR A 135 -8.50 8.92 -4.19
C THR A 135 -9.67 8.83 -3.21
N SER A 136 -9.72 7.77 -2.42
CA SER A 136 -10.81 7.53 -1.46
C SER A 136 -10.23 7.13 -0.11
N PRO A 137 -10.44 7.91 0.96
CA PRO A 137 -9.96 7.58 2.29
C PRO A 137 -10.69 6.38 2.87
N THR A 138 -9.96 5.55 3.61
CA THR A 138 -10.46 4.38 4.32
C THR A 138 -10.17 4.50 5.82
N ILE A 139 -10.84 3.66 6.64
CA ILE A 139 -10.53 3.56 8.08
C ILE A 139 -9.07 3.14 8.31
N TYR A 140 -8.51 2.33 7.42
CA TYR A 140 -7.13 1.85 7.52
C TYR A 140 -6.12 2.98 7.39
N ASP A 141 -6.37 3.96 6.52
CA ASP A 141 -5.52 5.15 6.36
C ASP A 141 -5.46 5.95 7.66
N VAL A 142 -6.59 6.13 8.33
CA VAL A 142 -6.69 6.81 9.62
C VAL A 142 -5.89 6.07 10.70
N LEU A 143 -6.02 4.73 10.76
CA LEU A 143 -5.26 3.92 11.72
C LEU A 143 -3.76 3.97 11.44
N ILE A 144 -3.35 3.90 10.17
CA ILE A 144 -1.95 4.04 9.77
C ILE A 144 -1.40 5.41 10.19
N ALA A 145 -2.15 6.48 9.95
CA ALA A 145 -1.77 7.83 10.35
C ALA A 145 -1.63 7.97 11.87
N LEU A 146 -2.57 7.40 12.63
CA LEU A 146 -2.56 7.43 14.09
C LEU A 146 -1.37 6.65 14.67
N PHE A 147 -1.23 5.37 14.29
CA PHE A 147 -0.14 4.52 14.79
C PHE A 147 1.23 4.97 14.26
N GLY A 148 1.30 5.41 13.00
CA GLY A 148 2.50 6.01 12.44
C GLY A 148 2.92 7.28 13.18
N GLY A 149 1.97 8.15 13.52
CA GLY A 149 2.21 9.33 14.33
C GLY A 149 2.66 9.01 15.75
N LEU A 150 2.06 8.00 16.42
CA LEU A 150 2.48 7.52 17.73
C LEU A 150 3.90 6.93 17.68
N ALA A 151 4.20 6.08 16.70
CA ALA A 151 5.55 5.55 16.51
C ALA A 151 6.56 6.67 16.24
N GLY A 152 6.16 7.68 15.45
CA GLY A 152 6.96 8.84 15.13
C GLY A 152 7.35 9.65 16.38
N ILE A 153 6.39 9.98 17.23
CA ILE A 153 6.70 10.75 18.46
C ILE A 153 7.52 9.94 19.46
N VAL A 154 7.26 8.64 19.61
CA VAL A 154 8.05 7.75 20.46
C VAL A 154 9.51 7.71 19.98
N ALA A 155 9.75 7.56 18.67
CA ALA A 155 11.09 7.54 18.11
C ALA A 155 11.83 8.88 18.27
N LEU A 156 11.13 10.01 18.10
CA LEU A 156 11.70 11.35 18.32
C LEU A 156 12.05 11.64 19.79
N CYS A 157 11.35 10.99 20.74
CA CYS A 157 11.58 11.14 22.16
C CYS A 157 12.57 10.12 22.74
N SER A 158 13.12 9.22 21.93
CA SER A 158 14.04 8.17 22.38
C SER A 158 15.49 8.66 22.41
N THR A 159 16.22 8.33 23.49
CA THR A 159 17.66 8.55 23.61
C THR A 159 18.45 7.63 22.68
N GLY A 160 19.52 8.18 22.13
CA GLY A 160 20.40 7.45 21.23
C GLY A 160 19.72 7.18 19.90
N GLN A 161 20.08 7.95 18.90
CA GLN A 161 19.61 7.94 17.51
C GLN A 161 19.53 6.51 16.90
N ARG A 162 18.73 5.62 17.49
CA ARG A 162 18.44 4.29 16.95
C ARG A 162 17.57 4.49 15.70
N GLY A 163 18.21 4.93 14.63
CA GLY A 163 17.55 5.16 13.36
C GLY A 163 17.37 6.63 12.95
N GLY A 164 17.83 7.61 13.75
CA GLY A 164 17.71 9.03 13.40
C GLY A 164 16.26 9.46 13.15
N ASN A 165 16.07 10.51 12.37
CA ASN A 165 14.74 10.97 11.92
C ASN A 165 14.10 10.07 10.83
N VAL A 166 14.78 8.99 10.44
CA VAL A 166 14.35 8.11 9.33
C VAL A 166 13.10 7.31 9.71
N ILE A 167 13.11 6.63 10.87
CA ILE A 167 11.97 5.77 11.28
C ILE A 167 10.68 6.57 11.44
N PRO A 168 10.65 7.71 12.21
CA PRO A 168 9.47 8.54 12.30
C PRO A 168 9.07 9.13 10.95
N GLY A 169 10.06 9.53 10.15
CA GLY A 169 9.84 10.09 8.82
C GLY A 169 9.10 9.14 7.90
N VAL A 170 9.52 7.87 7.84
CA VAL A 170 8.87 6.84 7.01
C VAL A 170 7.44 6.62 7.43
N ALA A 171 7.19 6.34 8.72
CA ALA A 171 5.86 6.00 9.22
C ALA A 171 4.83 7.11 8.95
N ILE A 172 5.26 8.37 9.00
CA ILE A 172 4.41 9.54 8.77
C ILE A 172 4.29 9.85 7.27
N ALA A 173 5.41 9.81 6.53
CA ALA A 173 5.44 10.18 5.12
C ALA A 173 4.64 9.22 4.23
N THR A 174 4.52 7.94 4.61
CA THR A 174 3.69 6.95 3.90
C THR A 174 2.22 7.34 3.81
N ALA A 175 1.71 8.01 4.84
CA ALA A 175 0.33 8.45 4.89
C ALA A 175 0.07 9.80 4.19
N ILE A 176 1.12 10.63 3.96
CA ILE A 176 0.95 12.04 3.58
C ILE A 176 1.36 12.31 2.14
N MET A 177 2.49 11.77 1.69
CA MET A 177 3.10 12.15 0.42
C MET A 177 2.32 11.65 -0.80
N PRO A 178 1.88 10.37 -0.89
CA PRO A 178 1.14 9.88 -2.04
C PRO A 178 -0.18 10.62 -2.28
N PRO A 179 -1.00 10.94 -1.26
CA PRO A 179 -2.21 11.72 -1.47
C PRO A 179 -1.95 13.14 -2.02
N LEU A 180 -0.83 13.79 -1.63
CA LEU A 180 -0.45 15.08 -2.20
C LEU A 180 -0.11 14.97 -3.69
N CYS A 181 0.65 13.94 -4.09
CA CYS A 181 0.96 13.70 -5.49
C CYS A 181 -0.30 13.36 -6.29
N THR A 182 -1.20 12.53 -5.74
CA THR A 182 -2.49 12.20 -6.37
C THR A 182 -3.40 13.43 -6.49
N THR A 183 -3.35 14.36 -5.52
CA THR A 183 -4.03 15.66 -5.65
C THR A 183 -3.52 16.41 -6.87
N GLY A 184 -2.20 16.49 -7.05
CA GLY A 184 -1.58 17.13 -8.21
C GLY A 184 -1.95 16.44 -9.53
N PHE A 185 -2.02 15.10 -9.56
CA PHE A 185 -2.52 14.34 -10.70
C PHE A 185 -3.96 14.70 -11.06
N GLY A 186 -4.87 14.73 -10.06
CA GLY A 186 -6.26 15.10 -10.28
C GLY A 186 -6.43 16.52 -10.81
N LEU A 187 -5.59 17.47 -10.36
CA LEU A 187 -5.58 18.84 -10.88
C LEU A 187 -5.05 18.91 -12.32
N ALA A 188 -3.97 18.17 -12.63
CA ALA A 188 -3.36 18.16 -13.96
C ALA A 188 -4.27 17.55 -15.02
N THR A 189 -5.00 16.47 -14.66
CA THR A 189 -5.93 15.76 -15.55
C THR A 189 -7.34 16.36 -15.57
N GLY A 190 -7.60 17.44 -14.80
CA GLY A 190 -8.92 18.04 -14.68
C GLY A 190 -9.94 17.19 -13.91
N ASN A 191 -9.53 16.11 -13.25
CA ASN A 191 -10.41 15.26 -12.46
C ASN A 191 -10.53 15.78 -11.02
N TRP A 192 -11.45 16.71 -10.80
CA TRP A 192 -11.69 17.34 -9.50
C TRP A 192 -12.09 16.34 -8.40
N LEU A 193 -12.71 15.23 -8.75
CA LEU A 193 -13.10 14.21 -7.77
C LEU A 193 -11.86 13.51 -7.19
N TYR A 194 -10.90 13.17 -8.04
CA TYR A 194 -9.62 12.58 -7.59
C TYR A 194 -8.82 13.59 -6.78
N ALA A 195 -8.75 14.85 -7.24
CA ALA A 195 -8.06 15.90 -6.52
C ALA A 195 -8.65 16.12 -5.12
N ALA A 196 -9.98 16.27 -5.03
CA ALA A 196 -10.66 16.52 -3.76
C ALA A 196 -10.57 15.31 -2.80
N GLY A 197 -10.74 14.08 -3.30
CA GLY A 197 -10.63 12.87 -2.50
C GLY A 197 -9.22 12.66 -1.92
N ALA A 198 -8.19 12.83 -2.75
CA ALA A 198 -6.81 12.71 -2.32
C ALA A 198 -6.39 13.83 -1.36
N PHE A 199 -6.80 15.07 -1.61
CA PHE A 199 -6.55 16.18 -0.70
C PHE A 199 -7.24 16.00 0.66
N TYR A 200 -8.46 15.48 0.64
CA TYR A 200 -9.19 15.13 1.85
C TYR A 200 -8.47 14.03 2.66
N LEU A 201 -8.00 12.96 2.00
CA LEU A 201 -7.18 11.92 2.63
C LEU A 201 -5.92 12.51 3.28
N TYR A 202 -5.21 13.39 2.56
CA TYR A 202 -4.05 14.11 3.08
C TYR A 202 -4.35 14.89 4.36
N LEU A 203 -5.46 15.65 4.37
CA LEU A 203 -5.86 16.46 5.53
C LEU A 203 -6.20 15.59 6.73
N ILE A 204 -6.99 14.53 6.55
CA ILE A 204 -7.34 13.60 7.63
C ILE A 204 -6.07 13.00 8.23
N ASN A 205 -5.19 12.44 7.41
CA ASN A 205 -3.96 11.84 7.88
C ASN A 205 -3.09 12.84 8.65
N SER A 206 -2.96 14.07 8.16
CA SER A 206 -2.23 15.14 8.84
C SER A 206 -2.80 15.46 10.22
N ILE A 207 -4.12 15.52 10.35
CA ILE A 207 -4.82 15.76 11.62
C ILE A 207 -4.58 14.61 12.60
N PHE A 208 -4.68 13.35 12.13
CA PHE A 208 -4.48 12.19 13.01
C PHE A 208 -3.02 12.03 13.45
N ILE A 209 -2.04 12.38 12.62
CA ILE A 209 -0.63 12.41 13.00
C ILE A 209 -0.38 13.52 14.05
N ALA A 210 -0.92 14.71 13.82
CA ALA A 210 -0.83 15.80 14.80
C ALA A 210 -1.50 15.43 16.14
N LEU A 211 -2.66 14.76 16.09
CA LEU A 211 -3.36 14.22 17.26
C LEU A 211 -2.51 13.15 17.98
N ALA A 212 -1.93 12.21 17.25
CA ALA A 212 -1.03 11.19 17.79
C ALA A 212 0.17 11.83 18.50
N THR A 213 0.76 12.85 17.89
CA THR A 213 1.84 13.64 18.51
C THR A 213 1.37 14.33 19.78
N PHE A 214 0.20 15.00 19.76
CA PHE A 214 -0.40 15.62 20.94
C PHE A 214 -0.61 14.61 22.09
N VAL A 215 -1.17 13.44 21.77
CA VAL A 215 -1.38 12.36 22.76
C VAL A 215 -0.04 11.86 23.29
N GLY A 216 0.94 11.61 22.42
CA GLY A 216 2.28 11.18 22.82
C GLY A 216 2.99 12.17 23.75
N VAL A 217 2.94 13.46 23.42
CA VAL A 217 3.50 14.55 24.25
C VAL A 217 2.85 14.60 25.62
N ASN A 218 1.53 14.38 25.71
CA ASN A 218 0.83 14.36 27.01
C ASN A 218 1.14 13.07 27.81
N ILE A 219 1.23 11.90 27.17
CA ILE A 219 1.59 10.64 27.83
C ILE A 219 3.03 10.69 28.36
N LEU A 220 3.93 11.33 27.61
CA LEU A 220 5.33 11.50 28.00
C LEU A 220 5.55 12.66 29.00
N ASP A 221 4.49 13.33 29.41
CA ASP A 221 4.45 14.40 30.41
C ASP A 221 5.44 15.54 30.15
N PHE A 222 5.39 16.09 28.92
CA PHE A 222 6.19 17.25 28.55
C PHE A 222 5.77 18.50 29.30
N LYS A 223 6.75 19.30 29.72
CA LYS A 223 6.53 20.56 30.46
C LYS A 223 5.76 21.53 29.54
N LYS A 224 4.65 22.03 30.06
CA LYS A 224 3.85 23.05 29.42
C LYS A 224 4.48 24.41 29.53
N LYS A 225 4.38 25.23 28.49
CA LYS A 225 4.91 26.58 28.48
C LYS A 225 4.27 27.41 29.61
N VAL A 226 5.09 27.98 30.48
CA VAL A 226 4.63 28.86 31.57
C VAL A 226 4.56 30.29 31.06
N PHE A 227 3.45 30.94 31.33
CA PHE A 227 3.24 32.34 30.97
C PHE A 227 3.39 33.22 32.20
N VAL A 228 4.07 34.34 32.02
CA VAL A 228 4.21 35.35 33.10
C VAL A 228 2.85 36.00 33.37
N ASP A 229 2.05 36.24 32.32
CA ASP A 229 0.71 36.81 32.44
C ASP A 229 -0.37 35.72 32.41
N LYS A 230 -1.08 35.55 33.54
CA LYS A 230 -2.17 34.56 33.68
C LYS A 230 -3.36 34.81 32.78
N GLN A 231 -3.62 36.08 32.33
CA GLN A 231 -4.70 36.36 31.41
C GLN A 231 -4.31 35.94 29.99
N ARG A 232 -3.06 36.17 29.60
CA ARG A 232 -2.52 35.68 28.33
C ARG A 232 -2.49 34.14 28.26
N GLU A 233 -2.11 33.50 29.38
CA GLU A 233 -2.14 32.02 29.46
C GLU A 233 -3.54 31.46 29.22
N LYS A 234 -4.57 31.98 29.92
CA LYS A 234 -5.96 31.55 29.72
C LYS A 234 -6.42 31.74 28.27
N ARG A 235 -6.12 32.90 27.68
CA ARG A 235 -6.49 33.20 26.28
C ARG A 235 -5.82 32.24 25.30
N VAL A 236 -4.52 31.99 25.44
CA VAL A 236 -3.77 31.06 24.57
C VAL A 236 -4.29 29.64 24.73
N LYS A 237 -4.52 29.16 25.96
CA LYS A 237 -5.13 27.85 26.21
C LYS A 237 -6.50 27.70 25.55
N HIS A 238 -7.38 28.72 25.68
CA HIS A 238 -8.68 28.71 25.02
C HIS A 238 -8.57 28.65 23.48
N ILE A 239 -7.70 29.48 22.89
CA ILE A 239 -7.49 29.47 21.43
C ILE A 239 -7.00 28.09 20.97
N ILE A 240 -6.00 27.51 21.64
CA ILE A 240 -5.45 26.20 21.29
C ILE A 240 -6.51 25.09 21.44
N ILE A 241 -7.25 25.08 22.53
CA ILE A 241 -8.33 24.11 22.77
C ILE A 241 -9.41 24.27 21.69
N THR A 242 -9.80 25.51 21.38
CA THR A 242 -10.81 25.79 20.34
C THR A 242 -10.35 25.29 18.97
N ILE A 243 -9.10 25.55 18.59
CA ILE A 243 -8.53 25.05 17.32
C ILE A 243 -8.51 23.51 17.34
N ALA A 244 -8.03 22.89 18.42
CA ALA A 244 -7.99 21.45 18.56
C ALA A 244 -9.39 20.82 18.42
N VAL A 245 -10.39 21.33 19.16
CA VAL A 245 -11.77 20.85 19.08
C VAL A 245 -12.36 21.07 17.69
N LEU A 246 -12.13 22.24 17.08
CA LEU A 246 -12.63 22.57 15.74
C LEU A 246 -12.06 21.65 14.66
N THR A 247 -10.82 21.17 14.83
CA THR A 247 -10.19 20.24 13.87
C THR A 247 -10.50 18.78 14.17
N MET A 248 -10.50 18.39 15.46
CA MET A 248 -10.70 17.00 15.86
C MET A 248 -12.16 16.54 15.74
N LEU A 249 -13.13 17.42 16.06
CA LEU A 249 -14.55 17.04 16.07
C LEU A 249 -15.07 16.71 14.66
N PRO A 250 -14.86 17.53 13.62
CA PRO A 250 -15.18 17.15 12.26
C PRO A 250 -14.47 15.88 11.80
N SER A 251 -13.17 15.75 12.13
CA SER A 251 -12.36 14.57 11.77
C SER A 251 -12.90 13.28 12.41
N ALA A 252 -13.32 13.34 13.67
CA ALA A 252 -13.94 12.21 14.37
C ALA A 252 -15.31 11.83 13.76
N LEU A 253 -16.12 12.82 13.40
CA LEU A 253 -17.41 12.59 12.72
C LEU A 253 -17.20 11.97 11.33
N LEU A 254 -16.22 12.45 10.58
CA LEU A 254 -15.87 11.90 9.27
C LEU A 254 -15.34 10.47 9.40
N THR A 255 -14.48 10.20 10.35
CA THR A 255 -13.99 8.85 10.64
C THR A 255 -15.14 7.91 11.01
N TYR A 256 -16.08 8.36 11.83
CA TYR A 256 -17.27 7.57 12.18
C TYR A 256 -18.11 7.20 10.94
N THR A 257 -18.28 8.14 10.00
CA THR A 257 -18.99 7.86 8.74
C THR A 257 -18.23 6.87 7.86
N LEU A 258 -16.89 7.02 7.72
CA LEU A 258 -16.05 6.09 7.00
C LEU A 258 -16.10 4.68 7.59
N VAL A 259 -16.00 4.54 8.91
CA VAL A 259 -16.14 3.24 9.60
C VAL A 259 -17.48 2.57 9.28
N ARG A 260 -18.56 3.36 9.31
CA ARG A 260 -19.89 2.83 8.97
C ARG A 260 -20.00 2.39 7.52
N GLU A 261 -19.42 3.15 6.61
CA GLU A 261 -19.38 2.85 5.19
C GLU A 261 -18.56 1.58 4.91
N ASP A 262 -17.37 1.45 5.52
CA ASP A 262 -16.54 0.26 5.41
C ASP A 262 -17.19 -1.00 5.99
N ILE A 263 -17.85 -0.89 7.16
CA ILE A 263 -18.61 -2.00 7.76
C ILE A 263 -19.76 -2.40 6.84
N PHE A 264 -20.49 -1.43 6.28
CA PHE A 264 -21.58 -1.70 5.34
C PHE A 264 -21.04 -2.41 4.08
N MET A 265 -19.96 -1.92 3.50
CA MET A 265 -19.34 -2.51 2.32
C MET A 265 -18.82 -3.92 2.58
N SER A 266 -18.24 -4.17 3.76
CA SER A 266 -17.84 -5.52 4.19
C SER A 266 -19.03 -6.48 4.28
N LYS A 267 -20.15 -6.04 4.85
CA LYS A 267 -21.39 -6.83 4.90
C LYS A 267 -21.94 -7.13 3.50
N VAL A 268 -21.94 -6.14 2.61
CA VAL A 268 -22.34 -6.31 1.21
C VAL A 268 -21.42 -7.31 0.50
N ASN A 269 -20.12 -7.21 0.69
CA ASN A 269 -19.17 -8.15 0.11
C ASN A 269 -19.43 -9.58 0.55
N ASN A 270 -19.61 -9.79 1.85
CA ASN A 270 -19.93 -11.12 2.41
C ASN A 270 -21.24 -11.67 1.87
N PHE A 271 -22.28 -10.83 1.77
CA PHE A 271 -23.57 -11.21 1.19
C PHE A 271 -23.43 -11.61 -0.28
N VAL A 272 -22.75 -10.80 -1.09
CA VAL A 272 -22.55 -11.05 -2.52
C VAL A 272 -21.77 -12.35 -2.73
N THR A 273 -20.68 -12.56 -1.99
CA THR A 273 -19.83 -13.75 -2.13
C THR A 273 -20.53 -15.04 -1.68
N GLN A 274 -21.36 -14.98 -0.62
CA GLN A 274 -21.95 -16.18 -0.03
C GLN A 274 -23.34 -16.53 -0.56
N VAL A 275 -24.06 -15.53 -1.07
CA VAL A 275 -25.47 -15.69 -1.44
C VAL A 275 -25.72 -15.48 -2.94
N VAL A 276 -25.05 -14.52 -3.55
CA VAL A 276 -25.33 -14.15 -4.94
C VAL A 276 -24.41 -14.87 -5.92
N THR A 277 -23.13 -15.05 -5.56
CA THR A 277 -22.16 -15.73 -6.41
C THR A 277 -22.35 -17.25 -6.30
N SER A 278 -22.62 -17.91 -7.42
CA SER A 278 -22.74 -19.36 -7.54
C SER A 278 -22.00 -19.83 -8.79
N ASP A 279 -21.89 -21.14 -8.99
CA ASP A 279 -21.25 -21.71 -10.20
C ASP A 279 -21.98 -21.31 -11.48
N GLN A 280 -23.25 -20.93 -11.39
CA GLN A 280 -24.12 -20.56 -12.51
C GLN A 280 -24.31 -19.05 -12.67
N THR A 281 -23.95 -18.22 -11.65
CA THR A 281 -24.16 -16.78 -11.65
C THR A 281 -22.91 -16.07 -11.14
N GLN A 282 -22.31 -15.24 -12.00
CA GLN A 282 -21.15 -14.42 -11.64
C GLN A 282 -21.55 -12.94 -11.55
N VAL A 283 -21.07 -12.28 -10.49
CA VAL A 283 -21.26 -10.83 -10.29
C VAL A 283 -20.10 -10.10 -10.96
N ILE A 284 -20.40 -9.32 -12.01
CA ILE A 284 -19.40 -8.52 -12.74
C ILE A 284 -19.15 -7.20 -12.06
N THR A 285 -20.23 -6.52 -11.67
CA THR A 285 -20.13 -5.21 -11.05
C THR A 285 -21.04 -5.15 -9.83
N LYS A 286 -20.52 -4.62 -8.74
CA LYS A 286 -21.27 -4.30 -7.54
C LYS A 286 -21.12 -2.83 -7.20
N LYS A 287 -22.24 -2.14 -7.02
CA LYS A 287 -22.28 -0.76 -6.54
C LYS A 287 -23.18 -0.75 -5.31
N ALA A 288 -22.65 -0.34 -4.19
CA ALA A 288 -23.41 -0.22 -2.96
C ALA A 288 -23.18 1.17 -2.37
N ASP A 289 -24.29 1.81 -1.99
CA ASP A 289 -24.26 3.14 -1.38
C ASP A 289 -24.87 3.05 0.03
N TYR A 290 -24.04 3.38 1.02
CA TYR A 290 -24.45 3.39 2.41
C TYR A 290 -25.51 4.46 2.71
N ARG A 291 -25.48 5.61 2.02
CA ARG A 291 -26.37 6.74 2.27
C ARG A 291 -27.78 6.48 1.74
N THR A 292 -27.86 5.95 0.52
CA THR A 292 -29.13 5.59 -0.11
C THR A 292 -29.64 4.23 0.32
N LYS A 293 -28.81 3.44 1.01
CA LYS A 293 -29.08 2.03 1.37
C LYS A 293 -29.50 1.20 0.15
N GLU A 294 -28.79 1.34 -0.94
CA GLU A 294 -29.06 0.62 -2.19
C GLU A 294 -27.84 -0.23 -2.57
N ILE A 295 -28.11 -1.48 -2.94
CA ILE A 295 -27.12 -2.39 -3.53
C ILE A 295 -27.58 -2.65 -4.95
N ARG A 296 -26.74 -2.31 -5.92
CA ARG A 296 -26.94 -2.61 -7.34
C ARG A 296 -25.87 -3.57 -7.80
N LEU A 297 -26.32 -4.73 -8.29
CA LEU A 297 -25.46 -5.79 -8.80
C LEU A 297 -25.73 -5.98 -10.27
N VAL A 298 -24.68 -6.18 -11.06
CA VAL A 298 -24.77 -6.62 -12.44
C VAL A 298 -24.23 -8.06 -12.50
N THR A 299 -25.09 -8.99 -12.90
CA THR A 299 -24.77 -10.42 -12.96
C THR A 299 -24.82 -10.93 -14.38
N ILE A 300 -23.96 -11.92 -14.69
CA ILE A 300 -23.99 -12.73 -15.93
C ILE A 300 -24.13 -14.18 -15.50
N GLY A 301 -24.89 -14.95 -16.28
CA GLY A 301 -25.16 -16.38 -16.04
C GLY A 301 -26.63 -16.70 -16.28
N GLU A 302 -27.12 -17.72 -15.59
CA GLU A 302 -28.52 -18.10 -15.66
C GLU A 302 -29.44 -17.06 -15.06
N GLU A 303 -30.67 -16.95 -15.58
CA GLU A 303 -31.68 -16.01 -15.10
C GLU A 303 -32.11 -16.38 -13.69
N ILE A 304 -31.91 -15.46 -12.75
CA ILE A 304 -32.31 -15.64 -11.34
C ILE A 304 -33.84 -15.55 -11.27
N ALA A 305 -34.49 -16.64 -10.92
CA ALA A 305 -35.95 -16.68 -10.79
C ALA A 305 -36.41 -15.76 -9.64
N GLU A 306 -37.60 -15.18 -9.76
CA GLU A 306 -38.21 -14.27 -8.75
C GLU A 306 -38.24 -14.87 -7.33
N LYS A 307 -38.51 -16.17 -7.22
CA LYS A 307 -38.40 -16.93 -5.96
C LYS A 307 -37.05 -16.90 -5.31
N GLU A 308 -35.99 -16.93 -6.11
CA GLU A 308 -34.62 -16.93 -5.63
C GLU A 308 -34.17 -15.52 -5.22
N LEU A 309 -34.69 -14.52 -5.94
CA LEU A 309 -34.50 -13.11 -5.61
C LEU A 309 -35.17 -12.77 -4.26
N GLU A 310 -36.38 -13.27 -3.99
CA GLU A 310 -37.02 -13.14 -2.69
C GLU A 310 -36.27 -13.87 -1.57
N ARG A 311 -35.73 -15.04 -1.86
CA ARG A 311 -34.85 -15.78 -0.92
C ARG A 311 -33.57 -15.01 -0.60
N MET A 312 -32.92 -14.44 -1.60
CA MET A 312 -31.75 -13.58 -1.41
C MET A 312 -32.10 -12.36 -0.57
N ARG A 313 -33.25 -11.69 -0.84
CA ARG A 313 -33.73 -10.56 -0.02
C ARG A 313 -33.95 -10.97 1.44
N SER A 314 -34.58 -12.13 1.69
CA SER A 314 -34.79 -12.62 3.05
C SER A 314 -33.49 -12.93 3.80
N GLN A 315 -32.44 -13.34 3.08
CA GLN A 315 -31.14 -13.62 3.68
C GLN A 315 -30.34 -12.36 4.01
N MET A 316 -30.61 -11.21 3.37
CA MET A 316 -29.91 -9.94 3.66
C MET A 316 -29.98 -9.55 5.13
N GLU A 317 -31.07 -9.88 5.82
CA GLU A 317 -31.21 -9.60 7.25
C GLU A 317 -30.18 -10.34 8.11
N ARG A 318 -29.78 -11.56 7.72
CA ARG A 318 -28.73 -12.34 8.42
C ARG A 318 -27.35 -11.71 8.31
N PHE A 319 -27.10 -10.95 7.24
CA PHE A 319 -25.87 -10.19 7.05
C PHE A 319 -25.93 -8.78 7.65
N GLY A 320 -27.04 -8.45 8.35
CA GLY A 320 -27.24 -7.13 8.95
C GLY A 320 -27.44 -6.01 7.91
N LEU A 321 -28.01 -6.35 6.74
CA LEU A 321 -28.40 -5.45 5.67
C LEU A 321 -29.92 -5.18 5.71
N LYS A 322 -30.45 -4.94 6.90
CA LYS A 322 -31.86 -4.61 7.10
C LYS A 322 -32.15 -3.27 6.44
N ASP A 323 -33.32 -3.15 5.78
CA ASP A 323 -33.79 -1.94 5.07
C ASP A 323 -32.89 -1.51 3.88
N VAL A 324 -32.17 -2.44 3.27
CA VAL A 324 -31.34 -2.18 2.07
C VAL A 324 -32.09 -2.67 0.83
N LYS A 325 -32.20 -1.81 -0.18
CA LYS A 325 -32.80 -2.16 -1.48
C LYS A 325 -31.78 -2.94 -2.33
N LEU A 326 -32.14 -4.15 -2.74
CA LEU A 326 -31.35 -4.95 -3.67
C LEU A 326 -31.91 -4.80 -5.08
N SER A 327 -31.11 -4.30 -5.99
CA SER A 327 -31.38 -4.21 -7.43
C SER A 327 -30.37 -5.08 -8.16
N ILE A 328 -30.85 -6.11 -8.85
CA ILE A 328 -30.01 -6.98 -9.66
C ILE A 328 -30.37 -6.73 -11.13
N VAL A 329 -29.37 -6.35 -11.91
CA VAL A 329 -29.48 -6.20 -13.36
C VAL A 329 -28.83 -7.43 -13.98
N GLN A 330 -29.64 -8.24 -14.65
CA GLN A 330 -29.19 -9.46 -15.29
C GLN A 330 -28.83 -9.19 -16.74
N GLY A 331 -27.63 -9.58 -17.15
CA GLY A 331 -27.20 -9.54 -18.53
C GLY A 331 -27.78 -10.73 -19.32
N THR A 332 -29.10 -10.73 -19.55
CA THR A 332 -29.72 -11.64 -20.49
C THR A 332 -29.63 -11.09 -21.90
N LYS A 333 -29.82 -11.95 -22.93
CA LYS A 333 -29.69 -11.69 -24.37
C LYS A 333 -30.41 -10.46 -24.95
N ASN A 334 -31.14 -9.69 -24.14
CA ASN A 334 -32.04 -8.61 -24.58
C ASN A 334 -31.65 -7.20 -24.05
N LEU A 335 -30.42 -6.98 -23.62
CA LEU A 335 -29.99 -5.60 -23.34
C LEU A 335 -29.95 -4.77 -24.61
N SER A 336 -30.70 -3.67 -24.65
CA SER A 336 -30.66 -2.74 -25.77
C SER A 336 -29.24 -2.16 -25.89
N THR A 337 -28.78 -1.95 -27.10
CA THR A 337 -27.43 -1.38 -27.40
C THR A 337 -27.18 -0.03 -26.69
N ASN A 338 -28.23 0.69 -26.32
CA ASN A 338 -28.14 1.97 -25.62
C ASN A 338 -27.94 1.80 -24.09
N GLU A 339 -28.56 0.78 -23.48
CA GLU A 339 -28.35 0.45 -22.07
C GLU A 339 -26.95 -0.14 -21.85
N LEU A 340 -26.50 -0.99 -22.78
CA LEU A 340 -25.12 -1.50 -22.77
C LEU A 340 -24.09 -0.36 -22.90
N LYS A 341 -24.32 0.60 -23.80
CA LYS A 341 -23.46 1.78 -23.96
C LYS A 341 -23.46 2.71 -22.74
N SER A 342 -24.60 2.87 -22.08
CA SER A 342 -24.68 3.69 -20.85
C SER A 342 -23.95 3.00 -19.69
N MET A 343 -24.02 1.67 -19.60
CA MET A 343 -23.29 0.87 -18.61
C MET A 343 -21.78 0.84 -18.89
N LEU A 344 -21.36 0.68 -20.13
CA LEU A 344 -19.95 0.70 -20.54
C LEU A 344 -19.31 2.10 -20.40
N ASN A 345 -20.11 3.15 -20.40
CA ASN A 345 -19.63 4.52 -20.15
C ASN A 345 -19.61 4.92 -18.68
N ASP A 346 -20.15 4.11 -17.77
CA ASP A 346 -20.01 4.34 -16.32
C ASP A 346 -18.52 4.20 -15.94
N PRO A 347 -17.89 5.22 -15.35
CA PRO A 347 -16.49 5.17 -14.93
C PRO A 347 -16.16 3.95 -14.05
N ALA A 348 -17.12 3.48 -13.26
CA ALA A 348 -16.97 2.30 -12.41
C ALA A 348 -16.87 1.00 -13.21
N VAL A 349 -17.61 0.88 -14.33
CA VAL A 349 -17.54 -0.31 -15.22
C VAL A 349 -16.23 -0.31 -16.01
N LYS A 350 -15.82 0.85 -16.53
CA LYS A 350 -14.49 1.00 -17.19
C LYS A 350 -13.34 0.66 -16.26
N GLN A 351 -13.46 1.00 -14.97
CA GLN A 351 -12.45 0.69 -13.96
C GLN A 351 -12.44 -0.79 -13.58
N ALA A 352 -13.62 -1.44 -13.49
CA ALA A 352 -13.73 -2.88 -13.24
C ALA A 352 -13.21 -3.70 -14.42
N ASP A 353 -13.51 -3.31 -15.66
CA ASP A 353 -13.00 -3.94 -16.89
C ASP A 353 -11.47 -3.82 -16.97
N LYS A 354 -10.93 -2.64 -16.66
CA LYS A 354 -9.48 -2.41 -16.63
C LYS A 354 -8.79 -3.24 -15.54
N SER A 355 -9.40 -3.34 -14.35
CA SER A 355 -8.89 -4.18 -13.26
C SER A 355 -8.96 -5.68 -13.61
N ALA A 356 -10.02 -6.13 -14.29
CA ALA A 356 -10.15 -7.49 -14.74
C ALA A 356 -9.11 -7.82 -15.83
N GLN A 357 -8.85 -6.90 -16.78
CA GLN A 357 -7.80 -7.04 -17.79
C GLN A 357 -6.39 -7.07 -17.16
N LEU A 358 -6.13 -6.22 -16.19
CA LEU A 358 -4.86 -6.23 -15.45
C LEU A 358 -4.67 -7.55 -14.71
N LEU A 359 -5.71 -8.06 -14.05
CA LEU A 359 -5.67 -9.35 -13.34
C LEU A 359 -5.43 -10.50 -14.33
N ALA A 360 -6.12 -10.50 -15.47
CA ALA A 360 -5.94 -11.50 -16.53
C ALA A 360 -4.51 -11.46 -17.10
N ASN A 361 -3.96 -10.27 -17.35
CA ASN A 361 -2.58 -10.10 -17.80
C ASN A 361 -1.56 -10.58 -16.77
N GLU A 362 -1.78 -10.29 -15.48
CA GLU A 362 -0.89 -10.78 -14.41
C GLU A 362 -1.01 -12.30 -14.20
N GLN A 363 -2.19 -12.87 -14.36
CA GLN A 363 -2.38 -14.33 -14.37
C GLN A 363 -1.66 -14.98 -15.55
N GLU A 364 -1.82 -14.45 -16.77
CA GLU A 364 -1.11 -14.94 -17.95
C GLU A 364 0.41 -14.84 -17.79
N ARG A 365 0.87 -13.75 -17.21
CA ARG A 365 2.29 -13.56 -16.86
C ARG A 365 2.76 -14.56 -15.81
N GLY A 366 1.94 -14.81 -14.79
CA GLY A 366 2.19 -15.84 -13.78
C GLY A 366 2.29 -17.25 -14.38
N ASP A 367 1.34 -17.60 -15.24
CA ASP A 367 1.34 -18.89 -15.93
C ASP A 367 2.55 -19.06 -16.87
N ARG A 368 2.96 -17.98 -17.53
CA ARG A 368 4.17 -18.00 -18.37
C ARG A 368 5.43 -18.23 -17.52
N LEU A 369 5.58 -17.49 -16.43
CA LEU A 369 6.71 -17.65 -15.51
C LEU A 369 6.71 -19.04 -14.85
N GLN A 370 5.54 -19.57 -14.52
CA GLN A 370 5.41 -20.93 -13.97
C GLN A 370 5.87 -21.98 -15.01
N LYS A 371 5.45 -21.85 -16.26
CA LYS A 371 5.91 -22.74 -17.36
C LYS A 371 7.42 -22.65 -17.57
N GLU A 372 7.98 -21.46 -17.53
CA GLU A 372 9.45 -21.28 -17.60
C GLU A 372 10.14 -21.95 -16.40
N LEU A 373 9.63 -21.76 -15.19
CA LEU A 373 10.18 -22.39 -13.99
C LEU A 373 10.12 -23.93 -14.06
N ASP A 374 8.98 -24.48 -14.49
CA ASP A 374 8.81 -25.92 -14.66
C ASP A 374 9.75 -26.47 -15.74
N PHE A 375 9.96 -25.71 -16.80
CA PHE A 375 10.95 -26.05 -17.83
C PHE A 375 12.39 -26.09 -17.28
N TYR A 376 12.78 -25.12 -16.46
CA TYR A 376 14.10 -25.12 -15.81
C TYR A 376 14.25 -26.27 -14.80
N LYS A 377 13.23 -26.54 -14.00
CA LYS A 377 13.22 -27.67 -13.05
C LYS A 377 13.30 -29.01 -13.74
N ALA A 378 12.55 -29.21 -14.82
CA ALA A 378 12.63 -30.43 -15.61
C ALA A 378 14.03 -30.62 -16.22
N THR A 379 14.66 -29.55 -16.69
CA THR A 379 16.04 -29.59 -17.21
C THR A 379 17.05 -29.95 -16.10
N GLU A 380 16.87 -29.43 -14.91
CA GLU A 380 17.72 -29.74 -13.75
C GLU A 380 17.58 -31.21 -13.29
N GLN A 381 16.35 -31.74 -13.25
CA GLN A 381 16.07 -33.13 -12.93
C GLN A 381 16.67 -34.07 -14.00
N GLN A 382 16.53 -33.72 -15.30
CA GLN A 382 17.19 -34.49 -16.37
C GLN A 382 18.72 -34.45 -16.25
N ALA A 383 19.28 -33.31 -15.87
CA ALA A 383 20.72 -33.17 -15.67
C ALA A 383 21.22 -34.08 -14.53
N GLN A 384 20.47 -34.22 -13.44
CA GLN A 384 20.81 -35.12 -12.34
C GLN A 384 20.78 -36.61 -12.78
N SER A 385 19.76 -37.04 -13.52
CA SER A 385 19.64 -38.43 -13.98
C SER A 385 20.75 -38.77 -14.99
N VAL A 386 20.98 -37.90 -15.95
CA VAL A 386 22.05 -38.05 -16.96
C VAL A 386 23.44 -38.06 -16.28
N SER A 387 23.64 -37.20 -15.29
CA SER A 387 24.90 -37.21 -14.52
C SER A 387 25.15 -38.52 -13.81
N ALA A 388 24.14 -39.18 -13.26
CA ALA A 388 24.26 -40.50 -12.61
C ALA A 388 24.58 -41.59 -13.65
N GLU A 389 23.91 -41.58 -14.81
CA GLU A 389 24.21 -42.51 -15.91
C GLU A 389 25.63 -42.33 -16.44
N MET A 390 26.05 -41.08 -16.67
CA MET A 390 27.37 -40.72 -17.17
C MET A 390 28.47 -41.13 -16.18
N ALA A 391 28.23 -41.04 -14.87
CA ALA A 391 29.18 -41.51 -13.87
C ALA A 391 29.41 -43.06 -13.93
N THR A 392 28.37 -43.78 -14.37
CA THR A 392 28.44 -45.24 -14.53
C THR A 392 29.12 -45.63 -15.84
N LEU A 393 28.81 -44.91 -16.93
CA LEU A 393 29.38 -45.17 -18.25
C LEU A 393 30.83 -44.65 -18.44
N PHE A 394 31.17 -43.59 -17.77
CA PHE A 394 32.45 -42.93 -17.85
C PHE A 394 33.05 -42.65 -16.47
N PRO A 395 33.65 -43.65 -15.77
CA PRO A 395 34.21 -43.47 -14.44
C PRO A 395 35.34 -42.43 -14.37
N GLU A 396 35.93 -42.15 -15.51
CA GLU A 396 37.03 -41.16 -15.69
C GLU A 396 36.54 -39.71 -15.81
N ALA A 397 35.21 -39.50 -15.86
CA ALA A 397 34.64 -38.16 -15.94
C ALA A 397 34.79 -37.44 -14.60
N ALA A 398 35.28 -36.22 -14.64
CA ALA A 398 35.42 -35.32 -13.51
C ALA A 398 34.19 -34.41 -13.37
N ARG A 399 33.58 -34.02 -14.50
CA ARG A 399 32.41 -33.15 -14.53
C ARG A 399 31.53 -33.42 -15.76
N VAL A 400 30.24 -33.41 -15.55
CA VAL A 400 29.21 -33.45 -16.62
C VAL A 400 28.54 -32.09 -16.66
N SER A 401 28.45 -31.47 -17.82
CA SER A 401 27.72 -30.24 -18.04
C SER A 401 26.64 -30.47 -19.10
N ILE A 402 25.41 -30.10 -18.80
CA ILE A 402 24.27 -30.30 -19.70
C ILE A 402 23.70 -28.93 -20.02
N SER A 403 23.57 -28.63 -21.31
CA SER A 403 22.96 -27.41 -21.81
C SER A 403 22.02 -27.69 -22.97
N ARG A 404 20.88 -27.02 -22.97
CA ARG A 404 19.98 -27.02 -24.13
C ARG A 404 20.40 -25.90 -25.09
N THR A 405 20.57 -26.23 -26.34
CA THR A 405 21.03 -25.33 -27.40
C THR A 405 20.04 -25.36 -28.55
N ILE A 406 19.76 -24.21 -29.09
CA ILE A 406 18.95 -24.08 -30.30
C ILE A 406 19.92 -24.00 -31.48
N SER A 407 19.78 -24.91 -32.44
CA SER A 407 20.52 -24.86 -33.69
C SER A 407 19.62 -24.44 -34.86
N TYR A 408 20.21 -23.64 -35.73
CA TYR A 408 19.58 -23.24 -36.96
C TYR A 408 20.39 -23.77 -38.14
N THR A 409 19.72 -24.18 -39.21
CA THR A 409 20.42 -24.57 -40.46
C THR A 409 20.98 -23.32 -41.12
N VAL A 410 22.28 -23.34 -41.44
CA VAL A 410 22.91 -22.22 -42.16
C VAL A 410 22.30 -22.10 -43.56
N GLY A 411 21.69 -20.94 -43.85
CA GLY A 411 21.00 -20.67 -45.12
C GLY A 411 19.46 -20.84 -45.06
N ASP A 412 18.90 -21.43 -44.01
CA ASP A 412 17.46 -21.57 -43.80
C ASP A 412 17.09 -21.35 -42.31
N SER A 413 16.78 -20.09 -41.95
CA SER A 413 16.43 -19.69 -40.56
C SER A 413 15.05 -20.20 -40.11
N THR A 414 14.27 -20.84 -40.97
CA THR A 414 12.95 -21.41 -40.61
C THR A 414 13.08 -22.78 -39.96
N LYS A 415 14.17 -23.49 -40.21
CA LYS A 415 14.44 -24.80 -39.59
C LYS A 415 15.20 -24.62 -38.29
N LYS A 416 14.46 -24.78 -37.19
CA LYS A 416 14.93 -24.66 -35.80
C LYS A 416 14.89 -26.03 -35.16
N ASP A 417 16.03 -26.52 -34.68
CA ASP A 417 16.14 -27.75 -33.90
C ASP A 417 16.59 -27.46 -32.47
N SER A 418 16.02 -28.20 -31.52
CA SER A 418 16.38 -28.14 -30.11
C SER A 418 17.27 -29.32 -29.77
N LEU A 419 18.56 -29.03 -29.42
CA LEU A 419 19.55 -30.03 -29.09
C LEU A 419 19.92 -29.96 -27.62
N THR A 420 20.12 -31.12 -26.99
CA THR A 420 20.73 -31.20 -25.65
C THR A 420 22.21 -31.49 -25.81
N LEU A 421 23.06 -30.54 -25.47
CA LEU A 421 24.50 -30.69 -25.49
C LEU A 421 24.96 -31.23 -24.14
N VAL A 422 25.58 -32.40 -24.14
CA VAL A 422 26.22 -32.99 -22.97
C VAL A 422 27.74 -32.88 -23.16
N SER A 423 28.40 -32.16 -22.28
CA SER A 423 29.86 -32.05 -22.28
C SER A 423 30.47 -32.71 -21.05
N LEU A 424 31.50 -33.50 -21.30
CA LEU A 424 32.25 -34.23 -20.25
C LEU A 424 33.65 -33.63 -20.10
N THR A 425 34.03 -33.33 -18.87
CA THR A 425 35.38 -32.99 -18.51
C THR A 425 36.01 -34.23 -17.86
N LEU A 426 37.08 -34.73 -18.44
CA LEU A 426 37.78 -35.92 -17.97
C LEU A 426 38.91 -35.58 -17.00
N LYS A 427 39.22 -36.48 -16.08
CA LYS A 427 40.32 -36.35 -15.12
C LYS A 427 41.68 -36.45 -15.82
N GLU A 428 41.78 -37.29 -16.85
CA GLU A 428 43.03 -37.49 -17.64
C GLU A 428 42.72 -37.48 -19.15
N LYS A 429 43.76 -37.28 -19.99
CA LYS A 429 43.59 -37.32 -21.46
C LYS A 429 43.29 -38.75 -21.93
N LEU A 430 42.18 -38.95 -22.61
CA LEU A 430 41.82 -40.20 -23.25
C LEU A 430 42.86 -40.64 -24.28
N SER A 431 43.13 -41.95 -24.32
CA SER A 431 43.91 -42.59 -25.39
C SER A 431 43.16 -42.48 -26.73
N ALA A 432 43.86 -42.54 -27.85
CA ALA A 432 43.25 -42.39 -29.18
C ALA A 432 42.15 -43.43 -29.46
N GLN A 433 42.29 -44.64 -28.89
CA GLN A 433 41.37 -45.74 -29.07
C GLN A 433 40.03 -45.53 -28.28
N ASN A 434 40.09 -44.95 -27.10
CA ASN A 434 38.92 -44.65 -26.28
C ASN A 434 38.12 -43.43 -26.79
N ARG A 435 38.76 -42.53 -27.51
CA ARG A 435 38.08 -41.40 -28.21
C ARG A 435 37.12 -41.87 -29.30
N ALA A 436 37.48 -42.88 -30.06
CA ALA A 436 36.68 -43.39 -31.16
C ALA A 436 35.39 -44.10 -30.69
N VAL A 437 35.44 -44.80 -29.54
CA VAL A 437 34.25 -45.50 -28.95
C VAL A 437 33.25 -44.50 -28.37
N SER A 438 33.68 -43.38 -27.90
CA SER A 438 32.80 -42.36 -27.28
C SER A 438 31.82 -41.68 -28.26
N TYR A 439 32.12 -41.65 -29.57
CA TYR A 439 31.26 -41.02 -30.56
C TYR A 439 30.13 -41.93 -31.10
N THR A 440 30.16 -43.23 -30.86
CA THR A 440 29.24 -44.21 -31.48
C THR A 440 28.05 -44.62 -30.59
N HIS A 441 28.01 -44.29 -29.33
CA HIS A 441 26.98 -44.79 -28.38
C HIS A 441 26.04 -43.73 -27.76
N LEU A 442 26.11 -42.47 -28.18
CA LEU A 442 25.25 -41.40 -27.65
C LEU A 442 24.17 -40.99 -28.64
N THR A 443 23.29 -41.90 -29.02
CA THR A 443 21.95 -41.53 -29.54
C THR A 443 20.97 -41.67 -28.40
N LEU A 444 20.72 -40.57 -27.69
CA LEU A 444 19.60 -40.48 -26.76
C LEU A 444 18.30 -40.47 -27.55
N PRO A 445 17.28 -41.24 -27.17
CA PRO A 445 15.97 -41.16 -27.81
C PRO A 445 15.39 -39.78 -27.60
N THR A 446 15.14 -39.08 -28.64
CA THR A 446 14.32 -37.85 -28.69
C THR A 446 12.86 -38.25 -28.60
N ASN A 447 12.24 -38.09 -27.42
CA ASN A 447 10.78 -37.99 -27.29
C ASN A 447 10.39 -36.55 -27.18
#